data_6c34019db978a14bcf282004d54ba427
#
_entry.id   6c34019db978a14bcf282004d54ba427
#
_cell.length_a   1.000
_cell.length_b   1.000
_cell.length_c   1.000
_cell.angle_alpha   90.00
_cell.angle_beta   90.00
_cell.angle_gamma   90.00
#
_symmetry.space_group_name_H-M   'P 1'
#
loop_
_entity.id
_entity.type
_entity.pdbx_description
1 polymer ?
#
loop_
_entity_poly.entity_id
_entity_poly.type
_entity_poly.pdbx_seq_one_letter_code
_entity_poly.pdbx_strand_id
1 'polypeptide(L)'
;MKKIAPASILLMSSLLFCSCQGGDIADPSAPMVIEDPVFETTEVTEETEEVIDYSDWPLNNADDARAIISDYAEKHGLDLFDYPSEFVNLLARNPDSMEFVLTYPFHEHCEAEDIDVSGEVNRFEVPRFYQWDERWGYKDYGNGPMGLTGCGPTCLSMVAVYLLQNPDMNPAWMADYAENNNYYAYDSESGGSLWTLMTDGGFGLGIDVTQIPIDQNRMELNLDVGNVIIAVVGPGDFTDGGHFIVITGYDEEGFTINDPNSVTRSDMHWPFDVLGPQMQACWVFRIL
;
A
#
# COMPACT_ATOMS: atom_id res chain seq x y z
N MET A 1 2.81 -16.04 18.34
CA MET A 1 2.74 -16.26 16.90
C MET A 1 1.42 -16.95 16.59
N LYS A 2 0.42 -16.21 16.14
CA LYS A 2 -0.86 -16.75 15.65
C LYS A 2 -0.93 -16.41 14.17
N LYS A 3 -0.91 -17.45 13.34
CA LYS A 3 -1.11 -17.33 11.88
C LYS A 3 -2.57 -16.93 11.64
N ILE A 4 -2.77 -15.84 10.94
CA ILE A 4 -4.07 -15.40 10.43
C ILE A 4 -4.20 -16.02 9.04
N ALA A 5 -5.28 -16.77 8.81
CA ALA A 5 -5.58 -17.39 7.54
C ALA A 5 -6.26 -16.38 6.59
N PRO A 6 -5.98 -16.42 5.28
CA PRO A 6 -6.63 -15.53 4.31
C PRO A 6 -8.08 -15.93 4.07
N ALA A 7 -8.96 -14.95 3.92
CA ALA A 7 -10.35 -15.11 3.58
C ALA A 7 -10.50 -15.28 2.06
N SER A 8 -11.05 -16.40 1.63
CA SER A 8 -11.36 -16.70 0.22
C SER A 8 -12.56 -15.89 -0.26
N ILE A 9 -12.40 -15.11 -1.30
CA ILE A 9 -13.46 -14.40 -1.99
C ILE A 9 -13.95 -15.23 -3.19
N LEU A 10 -15.23 -15.55 -3.18
CA LEU A 10 -15.91 -16.36 -4.20
C LEU A 10 -16.42 -15.42 -5.31
N LEU A 11 -15.84 -15.45 -6.51
CA LEU A 11 -16.37 -14.76 -7.68
C LEU A 11 -17.35 -15.67 -8.43
N MET A 12 -18.64 -15.33 -8.43
CA MET A 12 -19.65 -15.93 -9.30
C MET A 12 -19.76 -15.12 -10.61
N SER A 13 -19.28 -15.67 -11.72
CA SER A 13 -19.57 -15.15 -13.05
C SER A 13 -20.76 -15.87 -13.65
N SER A 14 -21.91 -15.18 -13.79
CA SER A 14 -23.09 -15.67 -14.49
C SER A 14 -23.05 -15.26 -15.96
N LEU A 15 -22.81 -16.21 -16.87
CA LEU A 15 -23.00 -16.07 -18.30
C LEU A 15 -24.45 -16.37 -18.67
N LEU A 16 -25.19 -15.33 -19.08
CA LEU A 16 -26.51 -15.44 -19.69
C LEU A 16 -26.35 -15.67 -21.20
N PHE A 17 -26.66 -16.88 -21.67
CA PHE A 17 -26.92 -17.15 -23.08
C PHE A 17 -28.42 -17.04 -23.35
N CYS A 18 -28.82 -16.09 -24.19
CA CYS A 18 -30.14 -15.97 -24.75
C CYS A 18 -30.16 -16.69 -26.11
N SER A 19 -30.91 -17.82 -26.22
CA SER A 19 -31.19 -18.46 -27.48
C SER A 19 -32.72 -18.52 -27.68
N CYS A 20 -33.19 -17.71 -28.65
CA CYS A 20 -34.57 -17.84 -29.12
C CYS A 20 -34.64 -18.91 -30.23
N GLN A 21 -35.43 -19.97 -30.01
CA GLN A 21 -36.02 -20.74 -31.09
C GLN A 21 -37.48 -21.03 -30.80
N GLY A 22 -38.32 -20.81 -31.80
CA GLY A 22 -39.75 -20.83 -31.74
C GLY A 22 -40.37 -22.22 -31.93
N GLY A 23 -41.54 -22.31 -31.40
CA GLY A 23 -42.71 -22.94 -31.95
C GLY A 23 -42.84 -24.45 -31.84
N ASP A 24 -43.74 -24.91 -30.97
CA ASP A 24 -44.85 -25.76 -31.40
C ASP A 24 -45.88 -25.86 -30.26
N ILE A 25 -47.15 -25.71 -30.59
CA ILE A 25 -48.31 -25.71 -29.68
C ILE A 25 -48.62 -27.16 -29.33
N ALA A 26 -48.41 -27.59 -28.10
CA ALA A 26 -48.75 -28.90 -27.60
C ALA A 26 -50.12 -28.89 -26.91
N ASP A 27 -50.88 -29.99 -27.11
CA ASP A 27 -52.20 -30.35 -26.62
C ASP A 27 -52.33 -30.28 -25.05
N PRO A 28 -53.35 -29.61 -24.51
CA PRO A 28 -53.49 -29.40 -23.06
C PRO A 28 -54.07 -30.57 -22.27
N SER A 29 -54.16 -31.82 -22.77
CA SER A 29 -54.82 -32.94 -22.14
C SER A 29 -53.94 -34.12 -21.72
N ALA A 30 -52.60 -34.00 -21.79
CA ALA A 30 -51.71 -35.07 -21.34
C ALA A 30 -51.27 -34.88 -19.87
N PRO A 31 -51.20 -35.93 -19.03
CA PRO A 31 -50.69 -35.79 -17.66
C PRO A 31 -49.18 -35.50 -17.67
N MET A 32 -48.81 -34.42 -17.02
CA MET A 32 -47.43 -33.99 -16.87
C MET A 32 -46.67 -34.90 -15.92
N VAL A 33 -45.80 -35.74 -16.43
CA VAL A 33 -44.81 -36.47 -15.61
C VAL A 33 -43.70 -35.50 -15.30
N ILE A 34 -43.62 -35.06 -14.07
CA ILE A 34 -42.49 -34.25 -13.58
C ILE A 34 -41.37 -35.25 -13.27
N GLU A 35 -40.40 -35.38 -14.20
CA GLU A 35 -39.13 -36.00 -13.86
C GLU A 35 -38.31 -34.96 -13.12
N ASP A 36 -37.90 -35.29 -11.91
CA ASP A 36 -36.96 -34.46 -11.13
C ASP A 36 -35.67 -34.32 -11.92
N PRO A 37 -35.13 -33.08 -12.08
CA PRO A 37 -33.87 -32.88 -12.76
C PRO A 37 -32.76 -33.56 -11.93
N VAL A 38 -32.12 -34.57 -12.54
CA VAL A 38 -30.89 -35.15 -12.01
C VAL A 38 -29.83 -34.05 -12.14
N PHE A 39 -29.52 -33.37 -11.06
CA PHE A 39 -28.32 -32.53 -10.97
C PHE A 39 -27.12 -33.47 -10.94
N GLU A 40 -26.44 -33.61 -12.08
CA GLU A 40 -25.05 -34.07 -12.06
C GLU A 40 -24.24 -33.02 -11.30
N THR A 41 -23.91 -33.35 -10.05
CA THR A 41 -22.87 -32.64 -9.32
C THR A 41 -21.56 -32.96 -10.00
N THR A 42 -21.14 -32.09 -10.95
CA THR A 42 -19.72 -32.00 -11.32
C THR A 42 -18.99 -31.61 -10.05
N GLU A 43 -18.22 -32.53 -9.48
CA GLU A 43 -17.19 -32.18 -8.50
C GLU A 43 -16.26 -31.21 -9.19
N VAL A 44 -16.40 -29.91 -8.86
CA VAL A 44 -15.38 -28.92 -9.13
C VAL A 44 -14.25 -29.31 -8.18
N THR A 45 -13.25 -30.00 -8.73
CA THR A 45 -11.97 -30.13 -8.04
C THR A 45 -11.45 -28.70 -7.88
N GLU A 46 -11.49 -28.17 -6.67
CA GLU A 46 -10.69 -27.00 -6.31
C GLU A 46 -9.24 -27.40 -6.61
N GLU A 47 -8.71 -26.94 -7.73
CA GLU A 47 -7.26 -26.87 -7.90
C GLU A 47 -6.78 -25.94 -6.79
N THR A 48 -6.22 -26.51 -5.73
CA THR A 48 -5.48 -25.75 -4.73
C THR A 48 -4.32 -25.11 -5.47
N GLU A 49 -4.42 -23.81 -5.71
CA GLU A 49 -3.26 -23.02 -6.18
C GLU A 49 -2.09 -23.34 -5.26
N GLU A 50 -1.02 -23.86 -5.83
CA GLU A 50 0.18 -24.20 -5.09
C GLU A 50 0.78 -22.87 -4.62
N VAL A 51 0.66 -22.59 -3.33
CA VAL A 51 1.28 -21.39 -2.73
C VAL A 51 2.80 -21.53 -2.91
N ILE A 52 3.35 -20.75 -3.82
CA ILE A 52 4.79 -20.76 -4.11
C ILE A 52 5.47 -19.98 -2.99
N ASP A 53 6.29 -20.65 -2.21
CA ASP A 53 7.05 -20.07 -1.13
C ASP A 53 8.46 -19.71 -1.61
N TYR A 54 8.78 -18.42 -1.62
CA TYR A 54 10.10 -17.88 -1.98
C TYR A 54 10.97 -17.57 -0.77
N SER A 55 10.57 -17.94 0.45
CA SER A 55 11.32 -17.63 1.68
C SER A 55 12.76 -18.19 1.70
N ASP A 56 13.01 -19.28 0.97
CA ASP A 56 14.33 -19.91 0.85
C ASP A 56 15.16 -19.37 -0.33
N TRP A 57 14.60 -18.49 -1.16
CA TRP A 57 15.32 -17.91 -2.29
C TRP A 57 16.21 -16.74 -1.82
N PRO A 58 17.43 -16.60 -2.39
CA PRO A 58 18.25 -15.44 -2.09
C PRO A 58 17.55 -14.16 -2.59
N LEU A 59 17.55 -13.11 -1.77
CA LEU A 59 17.03 -11.79 -2.11
C LEU A 59 17.96 -10.72 -1.55
N ASN A 60 19.13 -10.57 -2.17
CA ASN A 60 20.18 -9.68 -1.72
C ASN A 60 20.45 -8.52 -2.69
N ASN A 61 19.92 -8.61 -3.90
CA ASN A 61 20.18 -7.64 -4.98
C ASN A 61 19.10 -7.71 -6.07
N ALA A 62 19.22 -6.84 -7.07
CA ALA A 62 18.26 -6.76 -8.17
C ALA A 62 18.22 -8.03 -9.07
N ASP A 63 19.31 -8.78 -9.17
CA ASP A 63 19.33 -10.01 -9.98
C ASP A 63 18.55 -11.13 -9.27
N ASP A 64 18.66 -11.23 -7.95
CA ASP A 64 17.88 -12.16 -7.14
C ASP A 64 16.38 -11.81 -7.22
N ALA A 65 16.01 -10.54 -7.07
CA ALA A 65 14.64 -10.07 -7.19
C ALA A 65 14.05 -10.38 -8.59
N ARG A 66 14.83 -10.13 -9.64
CA ARG A 66 14.43 -10.45 -11.02
C ARG A 66 14.19 -11.94 -11.21
N ALA A 67 15.04 -12.79 -10.61
CA ALA A 67 14.88 -14.24 -10.69
C ALA A 67 13.57 -14.71 -10.03
N ILE A 68 13.22 -14.14 -8.87
CA ILE A 68 11.96 -14.44 -8.19
C ILE A 68 10.76 -14.00 -9.04
N ILE A 69 10.74 -12.75 -9.53
CA ILE A 69 9.66 -12.24 -10.37
C ILE A 69 9.52 -13.07 -11.65
N SER A 70 10.64 -13.46 -12.28
CA SER A 70 10.61 -14.26 -13.50
C SER A 70 10.06 -15.66 -13.28
N ASP A 71 10.43 -16.32 -12.18
CA ASP A 71 9.94 -17.65 -11.82
C ASP A 71 8.43 -17.61 -11.51
N TYR A 72 7.99 -16.60 -10.77
CA TYR A 72 6.57 -16.39 -10.49
C TYR A 72 5.78 -16.14 -11.79
N ALA A 73 6.27 -15.23 -12.64
CA ALA A 73 5.64 -14.92 -13.92
C ALA A 73 5.48 -16.17 -14.80
N GLU A 74 6.57 -16.97 -14.96
CA GLU A 74 6.52 -18.21 -15.74
C GLU A 74 5.46 -19.20 -15.21
N LYS A 75 5.39 -19.38 -13.90
CA LYS A 75 4.45 -20.30 -13.25
C LYS A 75 2.98 -19.87 -13.40
N HIS A 76 2.74 -18.55 -13.53
CA HIS A 76 1.40 -17.98 -13.67
C HIS A 76 1.05 -17.59 -15.11
N GLY A 77 1.92 -17.90 -16.09
CA GLY A 77 1.69 -17.59 -17.50
C GLY A 77 1.76 -16.10 -17.82
N LEU A 78 2.47 -15.32 -17.01
CA LEU A 78 2.75 -13.89 -17.18
C LEU A 78 4.10 -13.69 -17.90
N ASP A 79 4.34 -12.47 -18.36
CA ASP A 79 5.62 -12.01 -18.89
C ASP A 79 6.28 -11.05 -17.89
N LEU A 80 7.63 -11.02 -17.85
CA LEU A 80 8.36 -10.05 -17.03
C LEU A 80 8.02 -8.60 -17.43
N PHE A 81 7.57 -8.36 -18.65
CA PHE A 81 7.11 -7.05 -19.13
C PHE A 81 5.76 -6.62 -18.53
N ASP A 82 5.02 -7.53 -17.90
CA ASP A 82 3.78 -7.20 -17.19
C ASP A 82 4.07 -6.49 -15.84
N TYR A 83 5.35 -6.41 -15.45
CA TYR A 83 5.80 -5.75 -14.25
C TYR A 83 6.53 -4.44 -14.56
N PRO A 84 6.21 -3.33 -13.87
CA PRO A 84 7.03 -2.13 -13.89
C PRO A 84 8.50 -2.43 -13.56
N SER A 85 9.43 -1.82 -14.30
CA SER A 85 10.88 -2.07 -14.10
C SER A 85 11.36 -1.72 -12.68
N GLU A 86 10.66 -0.79 -12.02
CA GLU A 86 10.91 -0.32 -10.66
C GLU A 86 10.67 -1.41 -9.62
N PHE A 87 9.82 -2.40 -9.91
CA PHE A 87 9.48 -3.48 -8.97
C PHE A 87 10.66 -4.38 -8.65
N VAL A 88 11.57 -4.57 -9.59
CA VAL A 88 12.82 -5.29 -9.33
C VAL A 88 13.62 -4.59 -8.23
N ASN A 89 13.72 -3.26 -8.29
CA ASN A 89 14.43 -2.49 -7.27
C ASN A 89 13.63 -2.39 -5.96
N LEU A 90 12.29 -2.29 -6.04
CA LEU A 90 11.43 -2.29 -4.86
C LEU A 90 11.62 -3.59 -4.08
N LEU A 91 11.47 -4.74 -4.74
CA LEU A 91 11.59 -6.05 -4.10
C LEU A 91 13.00 -6.29 -3.54
N ALA A 92 14.04 -5.92 -4.30
CA ALA A 92 15.43 -6.08 -3.85
C ALA A 92 15.75 -5.30 -2.57
N ARG A 93 15.12 -4.15 -2.37
CA ARG A 93 15.31 -3.29 -1.19
C ARG A 93 14.34 -3.57 -0.05
N ASN A 94 13.15 -4.06 -0.37
CA ASN A 94 12.07 -4.31 0.56
C ASN A 94 11.49 -5.70 0.33
N PRO A 95 12.10 -6.75 0.89
CA PRO A 95 11.57 -8.11 0.81
C PRO A 95 10.12 -8.25 1.29
N ASP A 96 9.70 -7.38 2.21
CA ASP A 96 8.33 -7.35 2.74
C ASP A 96 7.27 -6.98 1.69
N SER A 97 7.67 -6.36 0.56
CA SER A 97 6.77 -6.03 -0.55
C SER A 97 6.56 -7.18 -1.55
N MET A 98 7.04 -8.38 -1.24
CA MET A 98 7.05 -9.51 -2.19
C MET A 98 5.66 -9.83 -2.73
N GLU A 99 4.68 -9.99 -1.87
CA GLU A 99 3.31 -10.35 -2.26
C GLU A 99 2.73 -9.28 -3.20
N PHE A 100 2.81 -8.01 -2.82
CA PHE A 100 2.39 -6.89 -3.66
C PHE A 100 3.07 -6.90 -5.04
N VAL A 101 4.39 -7.09 -5.08
CA VAL A 101 5.14 -7.10 -6.34
C VAL A 101 4.71 -8.27 -7.23
N LEU A 102 4.65 -9.48 -6.69
CA LEU A 102 4.37 -10.68 -7.47
C LEU A 102 2.95 -10.71 -8.03
N THR A 103 1.97 -10.25 -7.25
CA THR A 103 0.56 -10.29 -7.62
C THR A 103 0.09 -9.06 -8.40
N TYR A 104 0.94 -8.04 -8.55
CA TYR A 104 0.59 -6.77 -9.22
C TYR A 104 -0.11 -6.93 -10.57
N PRO A 105 0.34 -7.80 -11.52
CA PRO A 105 -0.31 -7.92 -12.83
C PRO A 105 -1.78 -8.35 -12.76
N PHE A 106 -2.20 -8.98 -11.65
CA PHE A 106 -3.60 -9.38 -11.44
C PHE A 106 -4.45 -8.26 -10.84
N HIS A 107 -3.80 -7.20 -10.33
CA HIS A 107 -4.43 -6.10 -9.59
C HIS A 107 -4.10 -4.73 -10.16
N GLU A 108 -3.45 -4.67 -11.34
CA GLU A 108 -3.09 -3.41 -11.98
C GLU A 108 -4.33 -2.51 -12.16
N HIS A 109 -4.23 -1.25 -11.74
CA HIS A 109 -5.31 -0.26 -11.74
C HIS A 109 -6.55 -0.63 -10.92
N CYS A 110 -6.43 -1.54 -9.95
CA CYS A 110 -7.52 -1.83 -9.03
C CYS A 110 -7.78 -0.66 -8.10
N GLU A 111 -9.04 -0.20 -8.08
CA GLU A 111 -9.48 0.75 -7.07
C GLU A 111 -9.50 0.08 -5.69
N ALA A 112 -9.09 0.83 -4.69
CA ALA A 112 -9.17 0.38 -3.31
C ALA A 112 -10.63 0.37 -2.83
N GLU A 113 -11.14 -0.78 -2.42
CA GLU A 113 -12.53 -0.97 -1.99
C GLU A 113 -12.59 -1.36 -0.50
N ASP A 114 -13.62 -0.85 0.20
CA ASP A 114 -13.98 -1.24 1.57
C ASP A 114 -12.82 -1.31 2.58
N ILE A 115 -11.93 -0.30 2.55
CA ILE A 115 -10.78 -0.24 3.45
C ILE A 115 -11.22 0.09 4.87
N ASP A 116 -10.99 -0.81 5.80
CA ASP A 116 -11.18 -0.59 7.23
C ASP A 116 -9.82 -0.59 7.95
N VAL A 117 -9.42 0.57 8.46
CA VAL A 117 -8.24 0.75 9.33
C VAL A 117 -8.63 1.10 10.77
N SER A 118 -9.89 0.89 11.15
CA SER A 118 -10.37 1.22 12.50
C SER A 118 -9.63 0.46 13.61
N GLY A 119 -9.14 -0.74 13.30
CA GLY A 119 -8.31 -1.55 14.20
C GLY A 119 -6.92 -0.99 14.47
N GLU A 120 -6.41 -0.13 13.57
CA GLU A 120 -5.11 0.52 13.69
C GLU A 120 -5.20 1.91 14.35
N VAL A 121 -6.41 2.46 14.55
CA VAL A 121 -6.60 3.77 15.21
C VAL A 121 -6.27 3.67 16.70
N ASN A 122 -5.23 4.37 17.11
CA ASN A 122 -4.70 4.35 18.47
C ASN A 122 -4.34 5.77 18.94
N ARG A 123 -4.67 6.12 20.17
CA ARG A 123 -4.33 7.43 20.76
C ARG A 123 -2.90 7.52 21.28
N PHE A 124 -2.23 6.41 21.39
CA PHE A 124 -0.91 6.31 22.02
C PHE A 124 0.21 6.03 21.03
N GLU A 125 -0.15 5.63 19.80
CA GLU A 125 0.80 5.18 18.80
C GLU A 125 0.35 5.61 17.40
N VAL A 126 1.27 6.15 16.62
CA VAL A 126 1.04 6.47 15.21
C VAL A 126 0.94 5.15 14.44
N PRO A 127 -0.14 4.90 13.69
CA PRO A 127 -0.29 3.65 12.94
C PRO A 127 0.86 3.49 11.95
N ARG A 128 1.23 2.25 11.67
CA ARG A 128 2.20 1.90 10.62
C ARG A 128 1.46 1.48 9.37
N PHE A 129 1.44 2.32 8.35
CA PHE A 129 0.93 2.01 7.04
C PHE A 129 2.08 1.90 6.05
N TYR A 130 2.04 0.85 5.22
CA TYR A 130 3.01 0.65 4.16
C TYR A 130 2.37 1.03 2.82
N GLN A 131 3.09 1.77 1.97
CA GLN A 131 2.55 2.25 0.69
C GLN A 131 2.19 1.10 -0.27
N TRP A 132 2.82 -0.06 -0.11
CA TRP A 132 2.60 -1.29 -0.86
C TRP A 132 1.64 -2.28 -0.19
N ASP A 133 0.95 -1.92 0.90
CA ASP A 133 -0.11 -2.73 1.49
C ASP A 133 -1.21 -2.96 0.43
N GLU A 134 -1.61 -4.23 0.24
CA GLU A 134 -2.53 -4.65 -0.81
C GLU A 134 -3.88 -3.95 -0.77
N ARG A 135 -4.29 -3.44 0.39
CA ARG A 135 -5.52 -2.67 0.55
C ARG A 135 -5.55 -1.40 -0.31
N TRP A 136 -4.39 -0.85 -0.66
CA TRP A 136 -4.28 0.39 -1.45
C TRP A 136 -3.09 0.44 -2.40
N GLY A 137 -2.13 -0.47 -2.28
CA GLY A 137 -0.87 -0.44 -3.02
C GLY A 137 -1.02 -0.48 -4.54
N TYR A 138 -2.07 -1.15 -5.03
CA TYR A 138 -2.37 -1.27 -6.46
C TYR A 138 -3.09 -0.05 -7.05
N LYS A 139 -3.70 0.80 -6.20
CA LYS A 139 -4.37 2.02 -6.62
C LYS A 139 -3.40 2.96 -7.31
N ASP A 140 -3.83 3.56 -8.41
CA ASP A 140 -3.05 4.59 -9.08
C ASP A 140 -2.88 5.83 -8.19
N TYR A 141 -1.66 6.36 -8.16
CA TYR A 141 -1.34 7.66 -7.58
C TYR A 141 -0.29 8.36 -8.44
N GLY A 142 -0.71 9.36 -9.17
CA GLY A 142 0.14 10.08 -10.10
C GLY A 142 0.54 9.25 -11.31
N ASN A 143 1.81 8.93 -11.44
CA ASN A 143 2.38 8.23 -12.59
C ASN A 143 2.59 6.73 -12.37
N GLY A 144 2.05 6.16 -11.29
CA GLY A 144 2.20 4.73 -10.99
C GLY A 144 1.37 4.29 -9.80
N PRO A 145 1.45 3.04 -9.39
CA PRO A 145 0.71 2.54 -8.24
C PRO A 145 1.22 3.15 -6.93
N MET A 146 0.35 3.27 -5.93
CA MET A 146 0.71 3.75 -4.60
C MET A 146 1.90 3.00 -4.01
N GLY A 147 2.03 1.70 -4.29
CA GLY A 147 3.17 0.90 -3.84
C GLY A 147 4.54 1.44 -4.28
N LEU A 148 4.59 2.22 -5.37
CA LEU A 148 5.82 2.89 -5.84
C LEU A 148 5.87 4.38 -5.47
N THR A 149 4.75 5.09 -5.59
CA THR A 149 4.71 6.56 -5.58
C THR A 149 4.09 7.16 -4.32
N GLY A 150 3.48 6.33 -3.47
CA GLY A 150 2.56 6.72 -2.41
C GLY A 150 3.19 7.09 -1.06
N CYS A 151 4.51 7.30 -0.93
CA CYS A 151 5.13 7.60 0.36
C CYS A 151 4.55 8.85 1.04
N GLY A 152 4.29 9.91 0.27
CA GLY A 152 3.73 11.17 0.79
C GLY A 152 2.33 11.01 1.40
N PRO A 153 1.31 10.55 0.62
CA PRO A 153 -0.03 10.35 1.17
C PRO A 153 -0.06 9.30 2.28
N THR A 154 0.77 8.24 2.22
CA THR A 154 0.84 7.25 3.29
C THR A 154 1.36 7.87 4.59
N CYS A 155 2.42 8.69 4.55
CA CYS A 155 2.90 9.41 5.73
C CYS A 155 1.87 10.39 6.30
N LEU A 156 1.22 11.19 5.44
CA LEU A 156 0.20 12.12 5.91
C LEU A 156 -1.03 11.40 6.48
N SER A 157 -1.41 10.24 5.90
CA SER A 157 -2.46 9.38 6.43
C SER A 157 -2.14 8.87 7.83
N MET A 158 -0.95 8.32 8.07
CA MET A 158 -0.52 7.87 9.40
C MET A 158 -0.69 8.98 10.45
N VAL A 159 -0.25 10.21 10.11
CA VAL A 159 -0.35 11.36 11.01
C VAL A 159 -1.79 11.83 11.19
N ALA A 160 -2.58 11.91 10.11
CA ALA A 160 -3.98 12.35 10.17
C ALA A 160 -4.85 11.37 10.96
N VAL A 161 -4.72 10.07 10.71
CA VAL A 161 -5.42 9.02 11.47
C VAL A 161 -5.07 9.08 12.94
N TYR A 162 -3.79 9.28 13.28
CA TYR A 162 -3.35 9.40 14.67
C TYR A 162 -3.91 10.66 15.35
N LEU A 163 -3.71 11.84 14.76
CA LEU A 163 -4.08 13.10 15.40
C LEU A 163 -5.59 13.30 15.45
N LEU A 164 -6.30 12.96 14.37
CA LEU A 164 -7.73 13.23 14.24
C LEU A 164 -8.60 12.03 14.67
N GLN A 165 -7.99 10.87 14.93
CA GLN A 165 -8.68 9.63 15.31
C GLN A 165 -9.78 9.24 14.30
N ASN A 166 -9.51 9.47 13.01
CA ASN A 166 -10.43 9.24 11.91
C ASN A 166 -9.89 8.16 10.96
N PRO A 167 -10.44 6.92 11.00
CA PRO A 167 -10.02 5.83 10.12
C PRO A 167 -10.33 6.06 8.64
N ASP A 168 -11.27 6.96 8.30
CA ASP A 168 -11.62 7.26 6.91
C ASP A 168 -10.46 7.93 6.17
N MET A 169 -9.51 8.54 6.90
CA MET A 169 -8.31 9.16 6.32
C MET A 169 -7.19 8.16 6.02
N ASN A 170 -7.57 6.95 5.58
CA ASN A 170 -6.65 5.88 5.20
C ASN A 170 -5.75 6.30 3.99
N PRO A 171 -4.69 5.56 3.66
CA PRO A 171 -3.75 5.93 2.59
C PRO A 171 -4.40 6.10 1.21
N ALA A 172 -5.40 5.29 0.85
CA ALA A 172 -6.10 5.43 -0.43
C ALA A 172 -6.90 6.74 -0.51
N TRP A 173 -7.65 7.07 0.54
CA TRP A 173 -8.36 8.34 0.65
C TRP A 173 -7.38 9.53 0.62
N MET A 174 -6.23 9.39 1.26
CA MET A 174 -5.23 10.45 1.29
C MET A 174 -4.55 10.65 -0.07
N ALA A 175 -4.41 9.59 -0.87
CA ALA A 175 -3.94 9.70 -2.25
C ALA A 175 -4.93 10.50 -3.11
N ASP A 176 -6.23 10.17 -3.04
CA ASP A 176 -7.28 10.93 -3.72
C ASP A 176 -7.30 12.40 -3.26
N TYR A 177 -7.18 12.65 -1.96
CA TYR A 177 -7.07 13.99 -1.43
C TYR A 177 -5.88 14.77 -2.01
N ALA A 178 -4.73 14.12 -2.10
CA ALA A 178 -3.52 14.73 -2.64
C ALA A 178 -3.66 15.07 -4.13
N GLU A 179 -4.20 14.17 -4.95
CA GLU A 179 -4.40 14.40 -6.38
C GLU A 179 -5.47 15.46 -6.64
N ASN A 180 -6.62 15.38 -5.97
CA ASN A 180 -7.73 16.33 -6.13
C ASN A 180 -7.33 17.77 -5.76
N ASN A 181 -6.29 17.94 -4.93
CA ASN A 181 -5.76 19.24 -4.54
C ASN A 181 -4.43 19.60 -5.23
N ASN A 182 -4.02 18.85 -6.26
CA ASN A 182 -2.82 19.09 -7.06
C ASN A 182 -1.52 19.04 -6.23
N TYR A 183 -1.41 18.11 -5.29
CA TYR A 183 -0.20 17.88 -4.49
C TYR A 183 0.74 16.81 -5.08
N TYR A 184 0.50 16.39 -6.32
CA TYR A 184 1.40 15.49 -7.05
C TYR A 184 2.21 16.23 -8.13
N ALA A 185 3.48 15.90 -8.27
CA ALA A 185 4.43 16.54 -9.18
C ALA A 185 4.45 15.86 -10.56
N TYR A 186 3.41 16.04 -11.37
CA TYR A 186 3.30 15.43 -12.70
C TYR A 186 4.38 15.89 -13.69
N ASP A 187 4.89 17.11 -13.51
CA ASP A 187 5.88 17.71 -14.42
C ASP A 187 7.34 17.37 -14.04
N SER A 188 7.55 16.56 -13.00
CA SER A 188 8.88 16.15 -12.56
C SER A 188 9.23 14.77 -13.10
N GLU A 189 10.47 14.56 -13.55
CA GLU A 189 10.95 13.26 -14.06
C GLU A 189 10.87 12.14 -13.01
N SER A 190 10.95 12.50 -11.72
CA SER A 190 10.88 11.55 -10.61
C SER A 190 9.47 11.31 -10.10
N GLY A 191 8.49 12.14 -10.50
CA GLY A 191 7.15 12.11 -9.92
C GLY A 191 7.14 12.38 -8.40
N GLY A 192 6.06 11.92 -7.73
CA GLY A 192 5.95 11.94 -6.28
C GLY A 192 5.19 13.13 -5.72
N SER A 193 4.96 13.12 -4.41
CA SER A 193 4.20 14.16 -3.71
C SER A 193 4.99 15.46 -3.59
N LEU A 194 4.33 16.57 -3.86
CA LEU A 194 4.87 17.91 -3.56
C LEU A 194 4.99 18.10 -2.04
N TRP A 195 5.98 18.88 -1.60
CA TRP A 195 6.13 19.20 -0.17
C TRP A 195 4.96 20.01 0.39
N THR A 196 4.21 20.70 -0.48
CA THR A 196 2.97 21.41 -0.11
C THR A 196 1.86 20.47 0.37
N LEU A 197 1.92 19.17 0.06
CA LEU A 197 1.05 18.17 0.67
C LEU A 197 1.20 18.18 2.20
N MET A 198 2.43 18.34 2.71
CA MET A 198 2.69 18.37 4.14
C MET A 198 2.17 19.67 4.77
N THR A 199 2.44 20.83 4.15
CA THR A 199 2.05 22.14 4.68
C THR A 199 0.59 22.46 4.42
N ASP A 200 0.24 22.76 3.17
CA ASP A 200 -1.10 23.21 2.78
C ASP A 200 -2.12 22.07 2.88
N GLY A 201 -1.70 20.84 2.50
CA GLY A 201 -2.51 19.64 2.63
C GLY A 201 -2.82 19.32 4.09
N GLY A 202 -1.84 19.29 4.96
CA GLY A 202 -2.04 19.07 6.40
C GLY A 202 -2.93 20.14 7.03
N PHE A 203 -2.71 21.41 6.69
CA PHE A 203 -3.58 22.51 7.15
C PHE A 203 -5.02 22.37 6.64
N GLY A 204 -5.21 21.96 5.39
CA GLY A 204 -6.52 21.68 4.81
C GLY A 204 -7.31 20.57 5.52
N LEU A 205 -6.63 19.67 6.21
CA LEU A 205 -7.23 18.62 7.06
C LEU A 205 -7.55 19.11 8.48
N GLY A 206 -7.24 20.36 8.82
CA GLY A 206 -7.44 20.91 10.16
C GLY A 206 -6.31 20.58 11.15
N ILE A 207 -5.12 20.25 10.64
CA ILE A 207 -3.92 20.00 11.43
C ILE A 207 -3.03 21.24 11.40
N ASP A 208 -2.48 21.64 12.55
CA ASP A 208 -1.46 22.70 12.58
C ASP A 208 -0.11 22.11 12.16
N VAL A 209 0.47 22.70 11.11
CA VAL A 209 1.74 22.22 10.51
C VAL A 209 2.76 23.35 10.50
N THR A 210 3.96 23.05 10.99
CA THR A 210 5.05 24.02 11.02
C THR A 210 6.35 23.36 10.55
N GLN A 211 6.96 23.91 9.50
CA GLN A 211 8.31 23.50 9.11
C GLN A 211 9.31 23.96 10.18
N ILE A 212 10.19 23.06 10.62
CA ILE A 212 11.23 23.36 11.59
C ILE A 212 12.62 23.10 10.98
N PRO A 213 13.68 23.74 11.51
CA PRO A 213 15.06 23.35 11.19
C PRO A 213 15.33 21.89 11.55
N ILE A 214 16.21 21.25 10.78
CA ILE A 214 16.73 19.91 11.07
C ILE A 214 17.75 20.07 12.21
N ASP A 215 17.28 19.92 13.43
CA ASP A 215 18.05 20.11 14.66
C ASP A 215 17.55 19.09 15.70
N GLN A 216 18.45 18.25 16.20
CA GLN A 216 18.12 17.13 17.08
C GLN A 216 17.30 17.57 18.28
N ASN A 217 17.77 18.55 19.03
CA ASN A 217 17.10 19.01 20.25
C ASN A 217 15.72 19.59 19.97
N ARG A 218 15.57 20.29 18.82
CA ARG A 218 14.27 20.84 18.43
C ARG A 218 13.28 19.77 18.03
N MET A 219 13.73 18.70 17.38
CA MET A 219 12.89 17.55 17.03
C MET A 219 12.45 16.80 18.30
N GLU A 220 13.40 16.49 19.19
CA GLU A 220 13.13 15.85 20.48
C GLU A 220 12.11 16.63 21.32
N LEU A 221 12.28 17.94 21.47
CA LEU A 221 11.35 18.80 22.21
C LEU A 221 9.92 18.81 21.64
N ASN A 222 9.76 18.61 20.33
CA ASN A 222 8.43 18.47 19.74
C ASN A 222 7.83 17.08 20.00
N LEU A 223 8.63 16.03 19.92
CA LEU A 223 8.20 14.66 20.21
C LEU A 223 7.83 14.50 21.70
N ASP A 224 8.57 15.14 22.62
CA ASP A 224 8.30 15.12 24.07
C ASP A 224 6.89 15.64 24.44
N VAL A 225 6.36 16.57 23.66
CA VAL A 225 5.00 17.11 23.89
C VAL A 225 3.93 16.38 23.06
N GLY A 226 4.27 15.27 22.44
CA GLY A 226 3.34 14.42 21.71
C GLY A 226 3.04 14.87 20.27
N ASN A 227 3.82 15.82 19.73
CA ASN A 227 3.76 16.16 18.33
C ASN A 227 4.40 15.06 17.47
N VAL A 228 4.01 14.97 16.20
CA VAL A 228 4.57 14.02 15.22
C VAL A 228 5.32 14.80 14.15
N ILE A 229 6.36 14.21 13.58
CA ILE A 229 7.17 14.86 12.57
C ILE A 229 7.12 14.04 11.28
N ILE A 230 6.81 14.67 10.13
CA ILE A 230 7.10 14.09 8.82
C ILE A 230 8.39 14.74 8.31
N ALA A 231 9.30 13.91 7.82
CA ALA A 231 10.52 14.35 7.18
C ALA A 231 10.57 13.89 5.72
N VAL A 232 11.15 14.71 4.84
CA VAL A 232 11.59 14.28 3.52
C VAL A 232 13.09 14.04 3.59
N VAL A 233 13.51 12.85 3.12
CA VAL A 233 14.90 12.42 3.04
C VAL A 233 15.35 12.32 1.59
N GLY A 234 16.62 12.60 1.35
CA GLY A 234 17.28 12.47 0.05
C GLY A 234 18.05 11.16 -0.09
N PRO A 235 18.94 11.06 -1.10
CA PRO A 235 19.73 9.86 -1.34
C PRO A 235 20.52 9.40 -0.12
N GLY A 236 20.40 8.11 0.21
CA GLY A 236 21.03 7.49 1.37
C GLY A 236 20.42 6.13 1.73
N ASP A 237 20.27 5.87 3.01
CA ASP A 237 19.78 4.59 3.51
C ASP A 237 18.29 4.33 3.17
N PHE A 238 17.52 5.39 2.90
CA PHE A 238 16.09 5.32 2.66
C PHE A 238 15.72 5.24 1.18
N THR A 239 16.47 5.92 0.33
CA THR A 239 16.11 6.11 -1.08
C THR A 239 17.32 6.54 -1.91
N ASP A 240 17.26 6.36 -3.24
CA ASP A 240 18.20 6.98 -4.18
C ASP A 240 17.75 8.36 -4.66
N GLY A 241 16.48 8.73 -4.43
CA GLY A 241 15.88 10.00 -4.84
C GLY A 241 15.35 10.81 -3.67
N GLY A 242 14.05 10.94 -3.57
CA GLY A 242 13.33 11.56 -2.46
C GLY A 242 12.38 10.56 -1.80
N HIS A 243 12.18 10.66 -0.49
CA HIS A 243 11.26 9.81 0.24
C HIS A 243 10.71 10.51 1.48
N PHE A 244 9.47 10.20 1.85
CA PHE A 244 8.87 10.70 3.08
C PHE A 244 8.85 9.61 4.14
N ILE A 245 9.14 9.99 5.39
CA ILE A 245 9.07 9.14 6.58
C ILE A 245 8.37 9.89 7.71
N VAL A 246 7.76 9.16 8.65
CA VAL A 246 7.20 9.73 9.87
C VAL A 246 8.14 9.44 11.04
N ILE A 247 8.53 10.47 11.79
CA ILE A 247 9.33 10.34 13.01
C ILE A 247 8.35 10.39 14.18
N THR A 248 8.29 9.30 14.94
CA THR A 248 7.25 9.05 15.94
C THR A 248 7.71 9.20 17.38
N GLY A 249 9.03 9.16 17.61
CA GLY A 249 9.62 9.24 18.94
C GLY A 249 11.15 9.18 18.89
N TYR A 250 11.76 9.05 20.06
CA TYR A 250 13.19 8.83 20.20
C TYR A 250 13.52 8.22 21.56
N ASP A 251 14.69 7.61 21.68
CA ASP A 251 15.28 7.12 22.91
C ASP A 251 16.82 7.24 22.89
N GLU A 252 17.51 6.52 23.77
CA GLU A 252 18.97 6.53 23.87
C GLU A 252 19.67 5.95 22.63
N GLU A 253 18.98 5.12 21.83
CA GLU A 253 19.50 4.50 20.60
C GLU A 253 19.28 5.38 19.36
N GLY A 254 18.32 6.33 19.41
CA GLY A 254 18.02 7.25 18.31
C GLY A 254 16.53 7.50 18.12
N PHE A 255 16.19 8.05 16.95
CA PHE A 255 14.81 8.29 16.55
C PHE A 255 14.11 7.01 16.12
N THR A 256 12.84 6.85 16.52
CA THR A 256 11.93 5.84 16.00
C THR A 256 11.13 6.43 14.83
N ILE A 257 10.93 5.64 13.80
CA ILE A 257 10.26 6.09 12.58
C ILE A 257 9.20 5.08 12.12
N ASN A 258 8.23 5.56 11.35
CA ASN A 258 7.42 4.73 10.46
C ASN A 258 7.81 5.09 9.02
N ASP A 259 8.54 4.17 8.38
CA ASP A 259 8.88 4.27 6.97
C ASP A 259 7.78 3.59 6.14
N PRO A 260 7.04 4.31 5.29
CA PRO A 260 5.94 3.73 4.51
C PRO A 260 6.41 2.69 3.49
N ASN A 261 7.72 2.57 3.28
CA ASN A 261 8.27 1.63 2.31
C ASN A 261 9.04 0.46 2.93
N SER A 262 9.24 0.41 4.26
CA SER A 262 10.05 -0.67 4.84
C SER A 262 9.69 -0.99 6.29
N VAL A 263 9.33 -2.26 6.54
CA VAL A 263 9.17 -2.82 7.88
C VAL A 263 10.50 -2.77 8.63
N THR A 264 11.56 -3.25 7.99
CA THR A 264 12.90 -3.33 8.59
C THR A 264 13.40 -1.97 9.06
N ARG A 265 13.27 -0.91 8.25
CA ARG A 265 13.68 0.44 8.65
C ARG A 265 12.80 1.03 9.74
N SER A 266 11.52 0.66 9.77
CA SER A 266 10.58 1.05 10.83
C SER A 266 10.87 0.38 12.17
N ASP A 267 11.55 -0.76 12.17
CA ASP A 267 11.93 -1.49 13.39
C ASP A 267 13.31 -1.09 13.94
N MET A 268 14.04 -0.21 13.22
CA MET A 268 15.35 0.29 13.63
C MET A 268 15.24 1.64 14.36
N HIS A 269 16.21 1.89 15.25
CA HIS A 269 16.48 3.22 15.77
C HIS A 269 17.51 3.95 14.87
N TRP A 270 17.29 5.24 14.68
CA TRP A 270 18.08 6.07 13.77
C TRP A 270 18.80 7.18 14.55
N PRO A 271 20.09 7.01 14.86
CA PRO A 271 20.88 8.09 15.47
C PRO A 271 20.85 9.36 14.62
N PHE A 272 20.80 10.53 15.27
CA PHE A 272 20.67 11.79 14.54
C PHE A 272 21.83 12.07 13.58
N ASP A 273 23.04 11.63 13.91
CA ASP A 273 24.22 11.76 13.05
C ASP A 273 24.12 10.92 11.76
N VAL A 274 23.22 9.92 11.72
CA VAL A 274 22.89 9.14 10.53
C VAL A 274 21.68 9.72 9.81
N LEU A 275 20.58 10.00 10.54
CA LEU A 275 19.30 10.46 9.98
C LEU A 275 19.40 11.91 9.49
N GLY A 276 19.91 12.81 10.33
CA GLY A 276 19.91 14.24 10.08
C GLY A 276 20.57 14.66 8.76
N PRO A 277 21.77 14.13 8.39
CA PRO A 277 22.42 14.43 7.12
C PRO A 277 21.64 14.02 5.87
N GLN A 278 20.71 13.07 5.98
CA GLN A 278 19.88 12.60 4.88
C GLN A 278 18.57 13.40 4.74
N MET A 279 18.17 14.13 5.79
CA MET A 279 16.97 14.95 5.77
C MET A 279 17.16 16.20 4.91
N GLN A 280 16.14 16.55 4.13
CA GLN A 280 16.10 17.78 3.33
C GLN A 280 15.16 18.82 3.95
N ALA A 281 14.07 18.38 4.57
CA ALA A 281 13.14 19.20 5.33
C ALA A 281 12.38 18.34 6.35
N CYS A 282 11.78 18.98 7.37
CA CYS A 282 10.85 18.32 8.26
C CYS A 282 9.77 19.28 8.77
N TRP A 283 8.60 18.73 9.06
CA TRP A 283 7.42 19.45 9.53
C TRP A 283 6.87 18.77 10.77
N VAL A 284 6.51 19.61 11.76
CA VAL A 284 5.82 19.19 12.99
C VAL A 284 4.33 19.29 12.76
N PHE A 285 3.61 18.25 13.13
CA PHE A 285 2.15 18.14 13.08
C PHE A 285 1.58 18.06 14.49
N ARG A 286 0.51 18.82 14.74
CA ARG A 286 -0.17 18.86 16.04
C ARG A 286 -1.65 19.22 15.88
N ILE A 287 -2.46 18.86 16.86
CA ILE A 287 -3.86 19.27 16.90
C ILE A 287 -3.94 20.80 17.12
N LEU A 288 -4.85 21.48 16.40
CA LEU A 288 -5.15 22.90 16.56
C LEU A 288 -5.76 23.20 17.94
#